data_8f5aa399dd5ecd1bd80ee3df1ab54096
#
_entry.id   8f5aa399dd5ecd1bd80ee3df1ab54096
#
_cell.length_a   1.000
_cell.length_b   1.000
_cell.length_c   1.000
_cell.angle_alpha   90.00
_cell.angle_beta   90.00
_cell.angle_gamma   90.00
#
_symmetry.space_group_name_H-M   'P 1'
#
loop_
_entity.id
_entity.type
_entity.pdbx_description
1 polymer ?
#
loop_
_entity_poly.entity_id
_entity_poly.type
_entity_poly.pdbx_seq_one_letter_code
_entity_poly.pdbx_strand_id
1 'polypeptide(L)'
;EPCFGLVFQKTLVESGDTYTLVNPIFKKKYEDESWYSSDLIEKIVQNGGSLKGIRGVPKEVRDVFVVAHDIKAKDRIDMQSALQKHVSTAISSTINLANTATRDEVSELYRYAYSKGLKGITIYRDGSKKSQPITFSNKEKTEVASNFSRPSKLQANVHVIETGNGKMYVT
;
A
#
# COMPACT_ATOMS: atom_id res chain seq x y z
N GLU A 1 5.95 -10.44 1.17
CA GLU A 1 4.74 -9.59 1.07
C GLU A 1 3.90 -9.97 -0.15
N PRO A 2 2.57 -9.82 -0.10
CA PRO A 2 1.73 -10.09 -1.25
C PRO A 2 1.99 -9.07 -2.37
N CYS A 3 1.68 -9.46 -3.61
CA CYS A 3 1.78 -8.57 -4.76
C CYS A 3 0.90 -7.33 -4.54
N PHE A 4 1.45 -6.14 -4.81
CA PHE A 4 0.70 -4.90 -4.64
C PHE A 4 -0.41 -4.75 -5.68
N GLY A 5 -0.13 -5.11 -6.93
CA GLY A 5 -1.08 -5.14 -8.04
C GLY A 5 -0.53 -5.97 -9.19
N LEU A 6 -1.41 -6.60 -9.96
CA LEU A 6 -1.02 -7.34 -11.15
C LEU A 6 -0.69 -6.43 -12.32
N VAL A 7 -1.39 -5.32 -12.41
CA VAL A 7 -1.18 -4.27 -13.39
C VAL A 7 -1.26 -2.93 -12.67
N PHE A 8 -0.33 -2.05 -12.94
CA PHE A 8 -0.33 -0.70 -12.40
C PHE A 8 0.33 0.28 -13.38
N GLN A 9 -0.02 1.54 -13.23
CA GLN A 9 0.55 2.62 -14.03
C GLN A 9 1.63 3.33 -13.22
N LYS A 10 2.79 3.54 -13.85
CA LYS A 10 3.89 4.32 -13.31
C LYS A 10 4.09 5.55 -14.17
N THR A 11 3.96 6.72 -13.58
CA THR A 11 4.27 7.99 -14.24
C THR A 11 5.69 8.42 -13.89
N LEU A 12 6.50 8.70 -14.89
CA LEU A 12 7.82 9.30 -14.69
C LEU A 12 7.66 10.77 -14.34
N VAL A 13 8.32 11.19 -13.25
CA VAL A 13 8.21 12.55 -12.72
C VAL A 13 8.81 13.58 -13.69
N GLU A 14 9.87 13.20 -14.42
CA GLU A 14 10.61 14.09 -15.32
C GLU A 14 9.91 14.34 -16.65
N SER A 15 9.40 13.29 -17.30
CA SER A 15 8.76 13.40 -18.63
C SER A 15 7.24 13.45 -18.59
N GLY A 16 6.63 13.04 -17.49
CA GLY A 16 5.18 12.91 -17.38
C GLY A 16 4.61 11.66 -18.09
N ASP A 17 5.47 10.85 -18.71
CA ASP A 17 5.05 9.66 -19.43
C ASP A 17 4.51 8.60 -18.48
N THR A 18 3.45 7.92 -18.87
CA THR A 18 2.82 6.87 -18.11
C THR A 18 3.04 5.51 -18.77
N TYR A 19 3.60 4.59 -18.03
CA TYR A 19 3.84 3.21 -18.47
C TYR A 19 2.94 2.26 -17.70
N THR A 20 2.28 1.36 -18.43
CA THR A 20 1.54 0.25 -17.84
C THR A 20 2.49 -0.91 -17.60
N LEU A 21 2.64 -1.28 -16.35
CA LEU A 21 3.47 -2.41 -15.92
C LEU A 21 2.57 -3.58 -15.56
N VAL A 22 2.80 -4.70 -16.22
CA VAL A 22 2.09 -5.97 -15.96
C VAL A 22 3.04 -6.90 -15.21
N ASN A 23 2.52 -7.61 -14.21
CA ASN A 23 3.29 -8.62 -13.50
C ASN A 23 3.88 -9.62 -14.51
N PRO A 24 5.21 -9.81 -14.54
CA PRO A 24 5.86 -10.60 -15.58
C PRO A 24 5.49 -12.09 -15.52
N ILE A 25 5.20 -12.63 -14.33
CA ILE A 25 4.78 -14.02 -14.18
C ILE A 25 3.37 -14.20 -14.74
N PHE A 26 2.47 -13.27 -14.43
CA PHE A 26 1.10 -13.26 -14.95
C PHE A 26 1.10 -13.15 -16.48
N LYS A 27 1.84 -12.19 -17.03
CA LYS A 27 1.99 -12.02 -18.46
C LYS A 27 2.52 -13.30 -19.12
N LYS A 28 3.71 -13.75 -18.73
CA LYS A 28 4.38 -14.92 -19.33
C LYS A 28 3.52 -16.18 -19.32
N LYS A 29 2.68 -16.34 -18.27
CA LYS A 29 1.86 -17.56 -18.11
C LYS A 29 0.58 -17.54 -18.94
N TYR A 30 0.03 -16.36 -19.23
CA TYR A 30 -1.32 -16.22 -19.75
C TYR A 30 -1.45 -15.32 -20.99
N GLU A 31 -0.35 -14.75 -21.54
CA GLU A 31 -0.42 -13.88 -22.72
C GLU A 31 -0.97 -14.53 -23.97
N ASP A 32 -0.85 -15.87 -24.08
CA ASP A 32 -1.39 -16.66 -25.20
C ASP A 32 -2.82 -17.15 -24.99
N GLU A 33 -3.40 -16.89 -23.82
CA GLU A 33 -4.77 -17.33 -23.52
C GLU A 33 -5.81 -16.43 -24.19
N SER A 34 -6.89 -17.04 -24.67
CA SER A 34 -7.94 -16.33 -25.43
C SER A 34 -8.66 -15.22 -24.65
N TRP A 35 -8.64 -15.30 -23.31
CA TRP A 35 -9.23 -14.29 -22.42
C TRP A 35 -8.23 -13.16 -22.04
N TYR A 36 -6.94 -13.32 -22.36
CA TYR A 36 -5.93 -12.28 -22.10
C TYR A 36 -5.98 -11.24 -23.23
N SER A 37 -6.31 -10.02 -22.92
CA SER A 37 -6.48 -8.95 -23.90
C SER A 37 -6.09 -7.59 -23.32
N SER A 38 -5.88 -6.61 -24.18
CA SER A 38 -5.64 -5.22 -23.75
C SER A 38 -6.81 -4.67 -22.92
N ASP A 39 -8.05 -5.01 -23.29
CA ASP A 39 -9.26 -4.64 -22.54
C ASP A 39 -9.25 -5.23 -21.12
N LEU A 40 -8.78 -6.48 -20.97
CA LEU A 40 -8.58 -7.05 -19.64
C LEU A 40 -7.54 -6.27 -18.82
N ILE A 41 -6.42 -5.90 -19.42
CA ILE A 41 -5.37 -5.14 -18.76
C ILE A 41 -5.91 -3.79 -18.27
N GLU A 42 -6.68 -3.08 -19.09
CA GLU A 42 -7.33 -1.84 -18.68
C GLU A 42 -8.33 -2.04 -17.53
N LYS A 43 -9.14 -3.09 -17.59
CA LYS A 43 -10.07 -3.45 -16.49
C LYS A 43 -9.34 -3.74 -15.20
N ILE A 44 -8.19 -4.42 -15.25
CA ILE A 44 -7.38 -4.68 -14.06
C ILE A 44 -6.84 -3.36 -13.47
N VAL A 45 -6.36 -2.44 -14.31
CA VAL A 45 -5.91 -1.11 -13.85
C VAL A 45 -7.05 -0.35 -13.17
N GLN A 46 -8.22 -0.30 -13.81
CA GLN A 46 -9.42 0.37 -13.26
C GLN A 46 -9.90 -0.27 -11.95
N ASN A 47 -9.68 -1.58 -11.80
CA ASN A 47 -10.01 -2.35 -10.60
C ASN A 47 -8.90 -2.37 -9.54
N GLY A 48 -8.02 -1.36 -9.52
CA GLY A 48 -6.97 -1.25 -8.52
C GLY A 48 -5.88 -2.32 -8.62
N GLY A 49 -5.62 -2.82 -9.82
CA GLY A 49 -4.60 -3.84 -10.08
C GLY A 49 -5.02 -5.27 -9.71
N SER A 50 -6.31 -5.49 -9.37
CA SER A 50 -6.85 -6.76 -8.91
C SER A 50 -7.69 -7.47 -9.97
N LEU A 51 -7.67 -8.81 -9.96
CA LEU A 51 -8.59 -9.66 -10.73
C LEU A 51 -9.94 -9.91 -10.04
N LYS A 52 -10.10 -9.46 -8.80
CA LYS A 52 -11.31 -9.70 -8.01
C LYS A 52 -12.54 -9.11 -8.68
N GLY A 53 -13.55 -9.94 -8.93
CA GLY A 53 -14.79 -9.52 -9.56
C GLY A 53 -14.75 -9.35 -11.08
N ILE A 54 -13.59 -9.47 -11.73
CA ILE A 54 -13.48 -9.39 -13.19
C ILE A 54 -14.01 -10.69 -13.80
N ARG A 55 -15.02 -10.54 -14.65
CA ARG A 55 -15.60 -11.66 -15.40
C ARG A 55 -14.73 -12.03 -16.61
N GLY A 56 -14.79 -13.30 -17.03
CA GLY A 56 -14.03 -13.79 -18.19
C GLY A 56 -12.65 -14.37 -17.87
N VAL A 57 -12.11 -14.11 -16.67
CA VAL A 57 -10.87 -14.74 -16.19
C VAL A 57 -11.23 -16.01 -15.41
N PRO A 58 -10.58 -17.17 -15.66
CA PRO A 58 -10.82 -18.40 -14.91
C PRO A 58 -10.69 -18.21 -13.40
N LYS A 59 -11.52 -18.94 -12.65
CA LYS A 59 -11.54 -18.83 -11.18
C LYS A 59 -10.18 -19.20 -10.57
N GLU A 60 -9.56 -20.24 -11.08
CA GLU A 60 -8.26 -20.75 -10.64
C GLU A 60 -7.17 -19.69 -10.76
N VAL A 61 -7.22 -18.88 -11.80
CA VAL A 61 -6.29 -17.75 -12.01
C VAL A 61 -6.54 -16.64 -10.99
N ARG A 62 -7.82 -16.30 -10.78
CA ARG A 62 -8.20 -15.26 -9.80
C ARG A 62 -7.87 -15.65 -8.36
N ASP A 63 -7.96 -16.94 -8.03
CA ASP A 63 -7.67 -17.44 -6.68
C ASP A 63 -6.16 -17.46 -6.38
N VAL A 64 -5.31 -17.57 -7.40
CA VAL A 64 -3.85 -17.57 -7.26
C VAL A 64 -3.27 -16.15 -7.31
N PHE A 65 -3.75 -15.33 -8.24
CA PHE A 65 -3.24 -13.97 -8.44
C PHE A 65 -3.99 -12.94 -7.60
N VAL A 66 -3.99 -13.14 -6.29
CA VAL A 66 -4.57 -12.25 -5.28
C VAL A 66 -3.59 -11.11 -4.98
N VAL A 67 -4.08 -9.88 -4.91
CA VAL A 67 -3.25 -8.71 -4.59
C VAL A 67 -3.44 -8.26 -3.14
N ALA A 68 -2.54 -7.40 -2.67
CA ALA A 68 -2.48 -6.98 -1.27
C ALA A 68 -3.81 -6.42 -0.72
N HIS A 69 -4.54 -5.67 -1.55
CA HIS A 69 -5.83 -5.08 -1.18
C HIS A 69 -6.98 -6.10 -1.10
N ASP A 70 -6.83 -7.27 -1.72
CA ASP A 70 -7.84 -8.33 -1.68
C ASP A 70 -7.75 -9.18 -0.41
N ILE A 71 -6.60 -9.15 0.27
CA ILE A 71 -6.33 -9.94 1.47
C ILE A 71 -6.80 -9.16 2.70
N LYS A 72 -7.58 -9.81 3.56
CA LYS A 72 -8.03 -9.18 4.80
C LYS A 72 -6.84 -8.80 5.69
N ALA A 73 -6.91 -7.63 6.29
CA ALA A 73 -5.85 -7.13 7.17
C ALA A 73 -5.52 -8.11 8.34
N LYS A 74 -6.54 -8.75 8.91
CA LYS A 74 -6.37 -9.75 9.98
C LYS A 74 -5.61 -10.99 9.51
N ASP A 75 -5.88 -11.49 8.30
CA ASP A 75 -5.18 -12.66 7.73
C ASP A 75 -3.67 -12.35 7.52
N ARG A 76 -3.36 -11.09 7.16
CA ARG A 76 -1.97 -10.63 7.04
C ARG A 76 -1.27 -10.56 8.40
N ILE A 77 -1.97 -10.09 9.43
CA ILE A 77 -1.48 -10.08 10.82
C ILE A 77 -1.24 -11.50 11.30
N ASP A 78 -2.16 -12.43 11.04
CA ASP A 78 -2.02 -13.83 11.43
C ASP A 78 -0.81 -14.51 10.76
N MET A 79 -0.60 -14.24 9.46
CA MET A 79 0.59 -14.72 8.73
C MET A 79 1.88 -14.15 9.34
N GLN A 80 1.92 -12.84 9.62
CA GLN A 80 3.07 -12.20 10.25
C GLN A 80 3.32 -12.78 11.65
N SER A 81 2.26 -13.02 12.43
CA SER A 81 2.36 -13.65 13.75
C SER A 81 2.93 -15.07 13.69
N ALA A 82 2.51 -15.86 12.71
CA ALA A 82 3.06 -17.19 12.52
C ALA A 82 4.58 -17.16 12.27
N LEU A 83 5.05 -16.24 11.45
CA LEU A 83 6.48 -16.03 11.17
C LEU A 83 7.22 -15.42 12.37
N GLN A 84 6.61 -14.53 13.13
CA GLN A 84 7.24 -13.85 14.27
C GLN A 84 7.69 -14.82 15.36
N LYS A 85 7.05 -15.98 15.48
CA LYS A 85 7.46 -17.04 16.43
C LYS A 85 8.85 -17.59 16.15
N HIS A 86 9.32 -17.46 14.91
CA HIS A 86 10.59 -18.00 14.45
C HIS A 86 11.65 -16.93 14.18
N VAL A 87 11.33 -15.66 14.47
CA VAL A 87 12.22 -14.52 14.20
C VAL A 87 12.40 -13.70 15.48
N SER A 88 13.64 -13.45 15.88
CA SER A 88 13.98 -12.70 17.10
C SER A 88 13.76 -11.19 16.96
N THR A 89 13.90 -10.65 15.73
CA THR A 89 13.67 -9.23 15.43
C THR A 89 12.20 -8.97 15.05
N ALA A 90 11.80 -7.71 15.00
CA ALA A 90 10.52 -7.34 14.40
C ALA A 90 10.51 -7.62 12.90
N ILE A 91 9.37 -8.03 12.37
CA ILE A 91 9.17 -8.27 10.94
C ILE A 91 8.56 -7.00 10.33
N SER A 92 9.23 -6.44 9.31
CA SER A 92 8.69 -5.32 8.54
C SER A 92 7.59 -5.81 7.62
N SER A 93 6.36 -5.36 7.86
CA SER A 93 5.20 -5.63 7.02
C SER A 93 4.24 -4.46 7.05
N THR A 94 3.75 -4.04 5.88
CA THR A 94 2.80 -2.93 5.76
C THR A 94 1.43 -3.46 5.39
N ILE A 95 0.44 -3.14 6.19
CA ILE A 95 -0.96 -3.42 5.92
C ILE A 95 -1.56 -2.22 5.18
N ASN A 96 -1.91 -2.43 3.92
CA ASN A 96 -2.54 -1.41 3.10
C ASN A 96 -4.06 -1.47 3.30
N LEU A 97 -4.65 -0.33 3.67
CA LEU A 97 -6.07 -0.17 3.87
C LEU A 97 -6.66 0.77 2.81
N ALA A 98 -7.91 0.55 2.46
CA ALA A 98 -8.65 1.47 1.60
C ALA A 98 -8.77 2.85 2.25
N ASN A 99 -9.00 3.90 1.45
CA ASN A 99 -9.19 5.25 1.94
C ASN A 99 -10.47 5.42 2.79
N THR A 100 -11.39 4.47 2.72
CA THR A 100 -12.60 4.42 3.54
C THR A 100 -12.37 3.89 4.95
N ALA A 101 -11.18 3.32 5.22
CA ALA A 101 -10.88 2.75 6.54
C ALA A 101 -10.96 3.82 7.64
N THR A 102 -11.63 3.47 8.73
CA THR A 102 -11.87 4.33 9.88
C THR A 102 -10.73 4.29 10.90
N ARG A 103 -10.73 5.26 11.83
CA ARG A 103 -9.79 5.25 12.97
C ARG A 103 -10.00 4.04 13.88
N ASP A 104 -11.25 3.62 14.04
CA ASP A 104 -11.59 2.48 14.90
C ASP A 104 -11.06 1.18 14.31
N GLU A 105 -11.21 0.99 13.00
CA GLU A 105 -10.61 -0.15 12.28
C GLU A 105 -9.09 -0.18 12.43
N VAL A 106 -8.42 0.96 12.28
CA VAL A 106 -6.97 1.06 12.48
C VAL A 106 -6.60 0.71 13.92
N SER A 107 -7.33 1.25 14.91
CA SER A 107 -7.13 0.94 16.33
C SER A 107 -7.31 -0.54 16.64
N GLU A 108 -8.34 -1.16 16.06
CA GLU A 108 -8.61 -2.60 16.21
C GLU A 108 -7.45 -3.43 15.65
N LEU A 109 -6.91 -3.07 14.48
CA LEU A 109 -5.78 -3.78 13.88
C LEU A 109 -4.51 -3.70 14.72
N TYR A 110 -4.20 -2.54 15.32
CA TYR A 110 -3.08 -2.43 16.25
C TYR A 110 -3.27 -3.30 17.49
N ARG A 111 -4.46 -3.29 18.09
CA ARG A 111 -4.77 -4.14 19.25
C ARG A 111 -4.70 -5.62 18.88
N TYR A 112 -5.21 -5.98 17.69
CA TYR A 112 -5.15 -7.35 17.20
C TYR A 112 -3.72 -7.81 16.98
N ALA A 113 -2.88 -6.98 16.35
CA ALA A 113 -1.47 -7.28 16.17
C ALA A 113 -0.72 -7.49 17.50
N TYR A 114 -1.01 -6.63 18.49
CA TYR A 114 -0.46 -6.77 19.84
C TYR A 114 -0.89 -8.09 20.49
N SER A 115 -2.19 -8.42 20.42
CA SER A 115 -2.72 -9.68 21.00
C SER A 115 -2.12 -10.94 20.33
N LYS A 116 -1.66 -10.81 19.09
CA LYS A 116 -0.99 -11.89 18.31
C LYS A 116 0.51 -11.97 18.59
N GLY A 117 1.07 -11.12 19.44
CA GLY A 117 2.47 -11.13 19.81
C GLY A 117 3.40 -10.54 18.75
N LEU A 118 2.91 -9.69 17.87
CA LEU A 118 3.76 -8.98 16.91
C LEU A 118 4.62 -7.94 17.62
N LYS A 119 5.88 -7.84 17.21
CA LYS A 119 6.85 -6.83 17.70
C LYS A 119 6.76 -5.51 16.94
N GLY A 120 6.13 -5.50 15.77
CA GLY A 120 5.94 -4.31 14.95
C GLY A 120 4.85 -4.51 13.91
N ILE A 121 4.20 -3.41 13.53
CA ILE A 121 3.18 -3.36 12.50
C ILE A 121 3.22 -1.97 11.85
N THR A 122 3.05 -1.91 10.54
CA THR A 122 2.87 -0.67 9.79
C THR A 122 1.53 -0.69 9.09
N ILE A 123 0.79 0.40 9.19
CA ILE A 123 -0.49 0.57 8.48
C ILE A 123 -0.36 1.76 7.53
N TYR A 124 -0.76 1.55 6.29
CA TYR A 124 -0.87 2.59 5.28
C TYR A 124 -2.30 2.65 4.76
N ARG A 125 -2.98 3.77 4.97
CA ARG A 125 -4.30 4.02 4.41
C ARG A 125 -4.16 4.78 3.09
N ASP A 126 -4.80 4.28 2.05
CA ASP A 126 -4.80 4.92 0.73
C ASP A 126 -5.25 6.38 0.82
N GLY A 127 -4.57 7.26 0.08
CA GLY A 127 -4.84 8.70 0.10
C GLY A 127 -4.37 9.45 1.36
N SER A 128 -3.64 8.81 2.30
CA SER A 128 -3.12 9.49 3.49
C SER A 128 -1.94 10.44 3.19
N LYS A 129 -1.28 10.29 2.05
CA LYS A 129 -0.22 11.19 1.57
C LYS A 129 -0.65 11.94 0.31
N LYS A 130 -0.23 13.19 0.18
CA LYS A 130 -0.52 14.04 -0.99
C LYS A 130 0.09 13.54 -2.28
N SER A 131 1.28 12.91 -2.23
CA SER A 131 1.89 12.24 -3.37
C SER A 131 2.02 10.76 -3.09
N GLN A 132 1.42 9.93 -3.95
CA GLN A 132 1.55 8.48 -3.89
C GLN A 132 2.50 8.03 -5.00
N PRO A 133 3.52 7.21 -4.70
CA PRO A 133 4.48 6.75 -5.69
C PRO A 133 3.89 5.77 -6.71
N ILE A 134 2.76 5.15 -6.38
CA ILE A 134 2.07 4.18 -7.24
C ILE A 134 0.58 4.51 -7.25
N THR A 135 -0.01 4.62 -8.44
CA THR A 135 -1.44 4.85 -8.64
C THR A 135 -2.04 3.79 -9.56
N PHE A 136 -3.31 3.44 -9.32
CA PHE A 136 -4.06 2.47 -10.14
C PHE A 136 -5.05 3.15 -11.10
N SER A 137 -5.20 4.45 -11.07
CA SER A 137 -6.13 5.17 -11.95
C SER A 137 -5.53 6.47 -12.44
N ASN A 138 -5.90 6.87 -13.65
CA ASN A 138 -5.79 8.25 -14.13
C ASN A 138 -6.75 9.13 -13.32
N LYS A 139 -6.52 9.30 -12.02
CA LYS A 139 -7.09 10.44 -11.35
C LYS A 139 -6.40 11.64 -11.94
N GLU A 140 -7.19 12.51 -12.58
CA GLU A 140 -6.75 13.83 -12.99
C GLU A 140 -5.83 14.40 -11.92
N LYS A 141 -4.66 14.84 -12.34
CA LYS A 141 -3.74 15.56 -11.46
C LYS A 141 -4.55 16.72 -10.89
N THR A 142 -5.06 16.56 -9.68
CA THR A 142 -5.39 17.72 -8.89
C THR A 142 -4.05 18.39 -8.71
N GLU A 143 -3.80 19.44 -9.45
CA GLU A 143 -2.65 20.32 -9.24
C GLU A 143 -2.75 20.77 -7.79
N VAL A 144 -2.02 20.11 -6.94
CA VAL A 144 -1.75 20.61 -5.61
C VAL A 144 -0.78 21.74 -5.86
N ALA A 145 -1.32 22.95 -5.97
CA ALA A 145 -0.54 24.16 -5.92
C ALA A 145 0.28 24.14 -4.63
N SER A 146 1.47 23.58 -4.70
CA SER A 146 2.45 23.57 -3.62
C SER A 146 3.21 24.91 -3.65
N ASN A 147 2.49 26.00 -3.58
CA ASN A 147 3.06 27.31 -3.29
C ASN A 147 3.24 27.48 -1.77
N PHE A 148 3.64 26.40 -1.07
CA PHE A 148 4.14 26.56 0.27
C PHE A 148 5.61 26.95 0.20
N SER A 149 5.87 28.23 -0.01
CA SER A 149 7.20 28.80 0.22
C SER A 149 7.46 28.76 1.72
N ARG A 150 8.38 27.91 2.14
CA ARG A 150 8.82 27.90 3.54
C ARG A 150 9.48 29.25 3.86
N PRO A 151 9.04 29.98 4.89
CA PRO A 151 9.72 31.22 5.27
C PRO A 151 11.21 31.01 5.50
N SER A 152 12.03 31.94 5.04
CA SER A 152 13.50 31.90 5.23
C SER A 152 13.91 31.96 6.70
N LYS A 153 13.03 32.45 7.58
CA LYS A 153 13.18 32.47 9.03
C LYS A 153 11.94 31.90 9.68
N LEU A 154 12.14 30.91 10.54
CA LEU A 154 11.09 30.31 11.36
C LEU A 154 11.40 30.63 12.82
N GLN A 155 10.38 31.04 13.55
CA GLN A 155 10.45 31.07 15.02
C GLN A 155 10.01 29.70 15.53
N ALA A 156 10.81 29.12 16.43
CA ALA A 156 10.51 27.87 17.09
C ALA A 156 10.72 28.01 18.59
N ASN A 157 9.87 27.38 19.36
CA ASN A 157 10.06 27.24 20.79
C ASN A 157 10.77 25.91 21.07
N VAL A 158 11.84 25.95 21.83
CA VAL A 158 12.52 24.75 22.29
C VAL A 158 11.97 24.40 23.68
N HIS A 159 11.37 23.23 23.78
CA HIS A 159 10.89 22.69 25.04
C HIS A 159 11.92 21.73 25.63
N VAL A 160 12.23 21.90 26.90
CA VAL A 160 13.07 20.97 27.65
C VAL A 160 12.17 19.98 28.36
N ILE A 161 12.34 18.70 28.06
CA ILE A 161 11.60 17.60 28.71
C ILE A 161 12.63 16.83 29.55
N GLU A 162 12.36 16.70 30.84
CA GLU A 162 13.15 15.84 31.72
C GLU A 162 12.70 14.39 31.55
N THR A 163 13.64 13.53 31.24
CA THR A 163 13.40 12.09 31.07
C THR A 163 14.23 11.33 32.10
N GLY A 164 13.92 10.06 32.33
CA GLY A 164 14.69 9.20 33.24
C GLY A 164 16.19 9.06 32.83
N ASN A 165 16.56 9.42 31.60
CA ASN A 165 17.92 9.36 31.06
C ASN A 165 18.55 10.74 30.87
N GLY A 166 17.92 11.81 31.32
CA GLY A 166 18.43 13.19 31.19
C GLY A 166 17.46 14.12 30.46
N LYS A 167 17.97 15.30 30.08
CA LYS A 167 17.17 16.34 29.42
C LYS A 167 17.12 16.11 27.91
N MET A 168 15.89 16.15 27.34
CA MET A 168 15.64 16.13 25.89
C MET A 168 15.15 17.51 25.47
N TYR A 169 15.68 18.02 24.36
CA TYR A 169 15.28 19.28 23.74
C TYR A 169 14.43 19.02 22.51
N VAL A 170 13.22 19.54 22.48
CA VAL A 170 12.27 19.37 21.37
C VAL A 170 11.93 20.74 20.79
N THR A 171 12.12 20.89 19.49
CA THR A 171 11.86 22.12 18.72
C THR A 171 10.60 21.98 17.90
#